data_8caf7bcc62fbc1ebe1f885a90159365b
#
_entry.id   8caf7bcc62fbc1ebe1f885a90159365b
#
_cell.length_a   1.000
_cell.length_b   1.000
_cell.length_c   1.000
_cell.angle_alpha   90.00
_cell.angle_beta   90.00
_cell.angle_gamma   90.00
#
_symmetry.space_group_name_H-M   'P 1'
#
loop_
_entity.id
_entity.type
_entity.pdbx_description
1 polymer ?
#
loop_
_entity_poly.entity_id
_entity_poly.type
_entity_poly.pdbx_seq_one_letter_code
_entity_poly.pdbx_strand_id
1 'polypeptide(L)'
;MLIVVFGTGRCGSTPIVEVVSRHREIGFVSNIDDKLPLLNLKGRWNNRLHRLSSPRDPKMRPFHDRRTLFELGRLRIAPAEAWNILDRQVAPVMSVPFRDLGAEDCTPWLKDRLRKFFETRMAAQHRDVFLQHLTGWPRAGFIRSAFPETRFVHVVRDGRAVANSWLQMGWWRGYQGPEAWHLGPLPPESAAAWEEAGRSFVVLAGLGWKLLIEAFERARAEVPKDQWMEVRYEDVVAEPRRHIKSIVDFIGLPWSDEFEREFAAYPFDGGRVQGFRRDLDPDSLVQLEKAIGSTLRIYGYDLSPEPAPTMARTAPE
;
A
#
# COMPACT_ATOMS: atom_id res chain seq x y z
N MET A 1 -2.37 1.17 -21.17
CA MET A 1 -1.26 1.52 -20.24
C MET A 1 -1.59 0.99 -18.85
N LEU A 2 -0.65 0.30 -18.18
CA LEU A 2 -0.81 -0.17 -16.81
C LEU A 2 -0.29 0.89 -15.83
N ILE A 3 -1.06 1.17 -14.80
CA ILE A 3 -0.69 2.03 -13.67
C ILE A 3 -0.68 1.14 -12.42
N VAL A 4 0.40 1.20 -11.66
CA VAL A 4 0.49 0.50 -10.37
C VAL A 4 0.58 1.52 -9.26
N VAL A 5 -0.40 1.52 -8.37
CA VAL A 5 -0.33 2.28 -7.12
C VAL A 5 0.05 1.30 -6.02
N PHE A 6 1.16 1.54 -5.36
CA PHE A 6 1.72 0.58 -4.43
C PHE A 6 2.38 1.23 -3.20
N GLY A 7 2.73 0.42 -2.22
CA GLY A 7 3.44 0.81 -1.01
C GLY A 7 3.51 -0.34 -0.01
N THR A 8 4.05 -0.06 1.17
CA THR A 8 4.35 -1.09 2.19
C THR A 8 3.12 -1.81 2.77
N GLY A 9 1.90 -1.41 2.35
CA GLY A 9 0.67 -1.76 3.07
C GLY A 9 0.44 -0.85 4.27
N ARG A 10 -0.82 -0.53 4.55
CA ARG A 10 -1.21 0.45 5.59
C ARG A 10 -0.60 1.85 5.40
N CYS A 11 0.02 2.08 4.26
CA CYS A 11 0.60 3.37 3.87
C CYS A 11 -0.43 4.41 3.40
N GLY A 12 -1.72 4.07 3.34
CA GLY A 12 -2.77 4.98 2.88
C GLY A 12 -3.00 4.97 1.37
N SER A 13 -2.50 3.98 0.65
CA SER A 13 -2.74 3.82 -0.80
C SER A 13 -4.21 3.58 -1.15
N THR A 14 -4.99 2.93 -0.28
CA THR A 14 -6.41 2.62 -0.55
C THR A 14 -7.26 3.85 -0.88
N PRO A 15 -7.30 4.96 -0.08
CA PRO A 15 -8.08 6.13 -0.43
C PRO A 15 -7.62 6.78 -1.74
N ILE A 16 -6.32 6.78 -2.04
CA ILE A 16 -5.78 7.29 -3.31
C ILE A 16 -6.30 6.46 -4.47
N VAL A 17 -6.18 5.13 -4.38
CA VAL A 17 -6.68 4.20 -5.39
C VAL A 17 -8.18 4.33 -5.59
N GLU A 18 -8.95 4.42 -4.52
CA GLU A 18 -10.41 4.54 -4.60
C GLU A 18 -10.86 5.83 -5.32
N VAL A 19 -10.24 6.98 -5.00
CA VAL A 19 -10.60 8.23 -5.65
C VAL A 19 -10.12 8.29 -7.10
N VAL A 20 -8.89 7.89 -7.38
CA VAL A 20 -8.33 7.88 -8.74
C VAL A 20 -9.12 6.94 -9.65
N SER A 21 -9.53 5.77 -9.15
CA SER A 21 -10.34 4.80 -9.90
C SER A 21 -11.78 5.29 -10.22
N ARG A 22 -12.22 6.42 -9.65
CA ARG A 22 -13.47 7.08 -10.04
C ARG A 22 -13.36 7.85 -11.36
N HIS A 23 -12.13 8.05 -11.86
CA HIS A 23 -11.96 8.61 -13.19
C HIS A 23 -12.53 7.65 -14.25
N ARG A 24 -13.41 8.17 -15.12
CA ARG A 24 -14.19 7.34 -16.06
C ARG A 24 -13.34 6.50 -17.02
N GLU A 25 -12.12 6.93 -17.30
CA GLU A 25 -11.22 6.26 -18.25
C GLU A 25 -10.36 5.17 -17.61
N ILE A 26 -10.49 4.95 -16.29
CA ILE A 26 -9.72 3.96 -15.56
C ILE A 26 -10.49 2.65 -15.40
N GLY A 27 -9.88 1.55 -15.86
CA GLY A 27 -10.25 0.20 -15.51
C GLY A 27 -9.49 -0.31 -14.29
N PHE A 28 -10.02 -1.28 -13.57
CA PHE A 28 -9.38 -1.89 -12.40
C PHE A 28 -9.95 -3.27 -12.06
N VAL A 29 -9.27 -4.02 -11.21
CA VAL A 29 -9.81 -5.25 -10.60
C VAL A 29 -10.56 -4.89 -9.34
N SER A 30 -11.82 -5.32 -9.21
CA SER A 30 -12.65 -5.02 -8.05
C SER A 30 -12.57 -6.08 -6.96
N ASN A 31 -13.05 -5.73 -5.78
CA ASN A 31 -13.27 -6.64 -4.66
C ASN A 31 -14.23 -7.79 -5.03
N ILE A 32 -15.15 -7.59 -5.97
CA ILE A 32 -16.06 -8.63 -6.44
C ILE A 32 -15.31 -9.61 -7.36
N ASP A 33 -14.51 -9.10 -8.30
CA ASP A 33 -13.68 -9.96 -9.17
C ASP A 33 -12.76 -10.87 -8.34
N ASP A 34 -12.23 -10.33 -7.23
CA ASP A 34 -11.32 -11.07 -6.34
C ASP A 34 -12.05 -12.13 -5.50
N LYS A 35 -13.22 -11.81 -4.96
CA LYS A 35 -13.98 -12.70 -4.07
C LYS A 35 -14.82 -13.74 -4.82
N LEU A 36 -15.30 -13.38 -6.02
CA LEU A 36 -16.16 -14.22 -6.84
C LEU A 36 -15.55 -14.45 -8.23
N PRO A 37 -14.34 -15.03 -8.32
CA PRO A 37 -13.60 -15.16 -9.57
C PRO A 37 -14.30 -16.04 -10.61
N LEU A 38 -15.30 -16.84 -10.21
CA LEU A 38 -16.10 -17.67 -11.11
C LEU A 38 -17.16 -16.87 -11.88
N LEU A 39 -17.64 -15.75 -11.35
CA LEU A 39 -18.54 -14.84 -12.04
C LEU A 39 -17.86 -14.04 -13.16
N ASN A 40 -16.60 -14.13 -13.25
CA ASN A 40 -15.57 -13.55 -14.12
C ASN A 40 -16.07 -12.78 -15.36
N LEU A 41 -16.82 -11.73 -15.15
CA LEU A 41 -17.20 -10.75 -16.18
C LEU A 41 -16.04 -9.81 -16.50
N LYS A 42 -14.83 -10.13 -16.02
CA LYS A 42 -13.57 -9.38 -16.19
C LYS A 42 -13.72 -7.89 -15.83
N GLY A 43 -14.65 -7.60 -14.92
CA GLY A 43 -14.87 -6.27 -14.42
C GLY A 43 -15.53 -5.28 -15.39
N ARG A 44 -16.28 -5.76 -16.41
CA ARG A 44 -16.89 -4.94 -17.46
C ARG A 44 -17.61 -3.69 -16.92
N TRP A 45 -18.20 -3.75 -15.74
CA TRP A 45 -18.95 -2.66 -15.15
C TRP A 45 -18.27 -2.04 -13.91
N ASN A 46 -17.06 -2.44 -13.57
CA ASN A 46 -16.39 -2.04 -12.33
C ASN A 46 -16.37 -0.53 -12.15
N ASN A 47 -15.89 0.21 -13.11
CA ASN A 47 -15.79 1.66 -13.01
C ASN A 47 -17.17 2.33 -12.82
N ARG A 48 -18.18 1.94 -13.62
CA ARG A 48 -19.53 2.48 -13.50
C ARG A 48 -20.14 2.20 -12.12
N LEU A 49 -20.03 0.97 -11.66
CA LEU A 49 -20.61 0.55 -10.38
C LEU A 49 -19.85 1.15 -9.19
N HIS A 50 -18.53 1.32 -9.31
CA HIS A 50 -17.72 2.00 -8.29
C HIS A 50 -18.15 3.47 -8.12
N ARG A 51 -18.37 4.20 -9.20
CA ARG A 51 -18.84 5.59 -9.16
C ARG A 51 -20.25 5.73 -8.59
N LEU A 52 -21.10 4.72 -8.77
CA LEU A 52 -22.43 4.66 -8.16
C LEU A 52 -22.39 4.24 -6.68
N SER A 53 -21.30 3.63 -6.22
CA SER A 53 -21.11 3.24 -4.83
C SER A 53 -20.74 4.46 -3.98
N SER A 54 -21.28 4.53 -2.75
CA SER A 54 -20.86 5.55 -1.80
C SER A 54 -19.35 5.47 -1.54
N PRO A 55 -18.64 6.60 -1.40
CA PRO A 55 -17.27 6.61 -0.91
C PRO A 55 -17.17 5.89 0.44
N ARG A 56 -16.00 5.33 0.72
CA ARG A 56 -15.75 4.70 2.02
C ARG A 56 -15.80 5.75 3.12
N ASP A 57 -16.50 5.45 4.21
CA ASP A 57 -16.41 6.26 5.43
C ASP A 57 -15.01 6.05 6.07
N PRO A 58 -14.15 7.08 6.12
CA PRO A 58 -12.82 6.98 6.70
C PRO A 58 -12.84 6.66 8.20
N LYS A 59 -13.96 6.93 8.89
CA LYS A 59 -14.13 6.64 10.32
C LYS A 59 -14.46 5.17 10.59
N MET A 60 -14.95 4.44 9.60
CA MET A 60 -15.15 3.00 9.75
C MET A 60 -13.81 2.27 9.92
N ARG A 61 -13.53 1.80 11.12
CA ARG A 61 -12.41 0.91 11.37
C ARG A 61 -12.72 -0.46 10.76
N PRO A 62 -11.88 -0.98 9.86
CA PRO A 62 -11.98 -2.37 9.49
C PRO A 62 -11.51 -3.23 10.67
N PHE A 63 -12.42 -3.54 11.59
CA PHE A 63 -12.11 -4.34 12.77
C PHE A 63 -11.79 -5.81 12.41
N HIS A 64 -12.13 -6.22 11.20
CA HIS A 64 -11.76 -7.52 10.63
C HIS A 64 -11.54 -7.35 9.13
N ASP A 65 -10.57 -8.08 8.60
CA ASP A 65 -10.19 -8.17 7.20
C ASP A 65 -11.28 -8.75 6.26
N ARG A 66 -12.50 -8.79 6.73
CA ARG A 66 -13.66 -9.05 5.89
C ARG A 66 -14.09 -7.74 5.24
N ARG A 67 -13.43 -7.41 4.12
CA ARG A 67 -13.99 -6.48 3.15
C ARG A 67 -15.34 -7.04 2.73
N THR A 68 -16.36 -6.64 3.43
CA THR A 68 -17.71 -7.12 3.17
C THR A 68 -18.13 -6.60 1.80
N LEU A 69 -18.71 -7.47 0.98
CA LEU A 69 -19.35 -7.05 -0.27
C LEU A 69 -20.47 -6.04 0.01
N PHE A 70 -20.98 -6.05 1.24
CA PHE A 70 -22.01 -5.15 1.72
C PHE A 70 -21.45 -4.27 2.82
N GLU A 71 -21.45 -2.98 2.61
CA GLU A 71 -21.17 -1.97 3.62
C GLU A 71 -22.50 -1.28 3.98
N LEU A 72 -22.91 -1.33 5.24
CA LEU A 72 -24.21 -0.83 5.69
C LEU A 72 -25.42 -1.38 4.88
N GLY A 73 -25.40 -2.67 4.53
CA GLY A 73 -26.45 -3.32 3.76
C GLY A 73 -26.46 -3.00 2.26
N ARG A 74 -25.50 -2.20 1.75
CA ARG A 74 -25.38 -1.84 0.34
C ARG A 74 -24.18 -2.53 -0.30
N LEU A 75 -24.38 -3.05 -1.51
CA LEU A 75 -23.28 -3.61 -2.32
C LEU A 75 -22.29 -2.50 -2.64
N ARG A 76 -21.02 -2.70 -2.22
CA ARG A 76 -19.93 -1.78 -2.49
C ARG A 76 -18.95 -2.40 -3.46
N ILE A 77 -18.76 -1.76 -4.60
CA ILE A 77 -17.74 -2.12 -5.59
C ILE A 77 -16.58 -1.14 -5.46
N ALA A 78 -15.39 -1.66 -5.22
CA ALA A 78 -14.19 -0.86 -5.05
C ALA A 78 -12.99 -1.57 -5.67
N PRO A 79 -11.95 -0.81 -6.09
CA PRO A 79 -10.68 -1.39 -6.49
C PRO A 79 -10.08 -2.22 -5.34
N ALA A 80 -9.43 -3.31 -5.68
CA ALA A 80 -8.83 -4.25 -4.75
C ALA A 80 -7.37 -4.57 -5.13
N GLU A 81 -6.61 -5.06 -4.16
CA GLU A 81 -5.28 -5.63 -4.43
C GLU A 81 -5.39 -6.89 -5.28
N ALA A 82 -6.51 -7.59 -5.14
CA ALA A 82 -6.91 -8.71 -6.00
C ALA A 82 -5.99 -9.94 -5.91
N TRP A 83 -5.47 -10.21 -4.71
CA TRP A 83 -4.52 -11.30 -4.48
C TRP A 83 -5.09 -12.67 -4.85
N ASN A 84 -6.36 -12.97 -4.48
CA ASN A 84 -6.95 -14.27 -4.76
C ASN A 84 -7.05 -14.55 -6.26
N ILE A 85 -7.45 -13.57 -7.05
CA ILE A 85 -7.58 -13.75 -8.49
C ILE A 85 -6.24 -13.67 -9.22
N LEU A 86 -5.28 -12.87 -8.71
CA LEU A 86 -3.91 -12.83 -9.22
C LEU A 86 -3.22 -14.18 -9.00
N ASP A 87 -3.28 -14.73 -7.78
CA ASP A 87 -2.69 -16.03 -7.46
C ASP A 87 -3.28 -17.15 -8.31
N ARG A 88 -4.60 -17.12 -8.51
CA ARG A 88 -5.29 -18.14 -9.30
C ARG A 88 -5.02 -18.03 -10.81
N GLN A 89 -4.96 -16.82 -11.34
CA GLN A 89 -4.88 -16.60 -12.80
C GLN A 89 -3.48 -16.29 -13.31
N VAL A 90 -2.60 -15.77 -12.46
CA VAL A 90 -1.19 -15.56 -12.79
C VAL A 90 -0.35 -16.63 -12.11
N ALA A 91 -0.05 -16.49 -10.82
CA ALA A 91 0.66 -17.48 -10.03
C ALA A 91 0.61 -17.11 -8.52
N PRO A 92 0.71 -18.10 -7.60
CA PRO A 92 0.73 -17.87 -6.15
C PRO A 92 1.84 -16.93 -5.66
N VAL A 93 2.91 -16.76 -6.42
CA VAL A 93 4.01 -15.83 -6.11
C VAL A 93 3.55 -14.36 -6.10
N MET A 94 2.37 -14.05 -6.65
CA MET A 94 1.87 -12.68 -6.68
C MET A 94 1.53 -12.14 -5.29
N SER A 95 0.98 -12.96 -4.39
CA SER A 95 0.56 -12.48 -3.06
C SER A 95 1.66 -12.61 -1.99
N VAL A 96 2.43 -13.68 -1.99
CA VAL A 96 3.31 -14.05 -0.87
C VAL A 96 4.75 -14.37 -1.27
N PRO A 97 5.44 -13.53 -2.03
CA PRO A 97 6.86 -13.72 -2.23
C PRO A 97 7.61 -13.40 -0.92
N PHE A 98 8.64 -14.19 -0.60
CA PHE A 98 9.48 -13.92 0.58
C PHE A 98 10.50 -12.80 0.38
N ARG A 99 10.63 -12.30 -0.84
CA ARG A 99 11.45 -11.16 -1.27
C ARG A 99 10.79 -10.43 -2.43
N ASP A 100 11.34 -9.31 -2.83
CA ASP A 100 10.88 -8.64 -4.05
C ASP A 100 11.10 -9.51 -5.29
N LEU A 101 10.21 -9.33 -6.27
CA LEU A 101 10.29 -10.00 -7.56
C LEU A 101 10.96 -9.07 -8.58
N GLY A 102 12.10 -9.52 -9.09
CA GLY A 102 12.84 -8.84 -10.16
C GLY A 102 12.37 -9.25 -11.57
N ALA A 103 13.05 -8.68 -12.56
CA ALA A 103 12.81 -9.00 -13.96
C ALA A 103 13.11 -10.47 -14.28
N GLU A 104 14.12 -11.03 -13.62
CA GLU A 104 14.59 -12.41 -13.74
C GLU A 104 13.58 -13.44 -13.27
N ASP A 105 12.68 -13.07 -12.36
CA ASP A 105 11.60 -13.93 -11.87
C ASP A 105 10.45 -14.05 -12.88
N CYS A 106 10.36 -13.14 -13.84
CA CYS A 106 9.31 -13.10 -14.84
C CYS A 106 9.61 -14.04 -16.02
N THR A 107 9.47 -15.34 -15.79
CA THR A 107 9.64 -16.34 -16.84
C THR A 107 8.67 -16.07 -18.02
N PRO A 108 8.97 -16.57 -19.26
CA PRO A 108 8.07 -16.41 -20.39
C PRO A 108 6.63 -16.82 -20.09
N TRP A 109 6.46 -17.93 -19.37
CA TRP A 109 5.14 -18.43 -18.97
C TRP A 109 4.41 -17.45 -18.01
N LEU A 110 5.12 -16.89 -17.00
CA LEU A 110 4.55 -15.90 -16.10
C LEU A 110 4.22 -14.60 -16.82
N LYS A 111 5.09 -14.16 -17.72
CA LYS A 111 4.88 -12.98 -18.57
C LYS A 111 3.59 -13.10 -19.38
N ASP A 112 3.38 -14.24 -20.05
CA ASP A 112 2.19 -14.49 -20.86
C ASP A 112 0.92 -14.48 -20.01
N ARG A 113 0.96 -15.08 -18.81
CA ARG A 113 -0.18 -15.10 -17.90
C ARG A 113 -0.48 -13.70 -17.36
N LEU A 114 0.55 -12.94 -16.98
CA LEU A 114 0.39 -11.57 -16.49
C LEU A 114 -0.18 -10.66 -17.58
N ARG A 115 0.34 -10.76 -18.82
CA ARG A 115 -0.21 -10.05 -19.98
C ARG A 115 -1.68 -10.41 -20.21
N LYS A 116 -1.99 -11.70 -20.32
CA LYS A 116 -3.36 -12.19 -20.52
C LYS A 116 -4.30 -11.70 -19.41
N PHE A 117 -3.83 -11.67 -18.16
CA PHE A 117 -4.63 -11.21 -17.04
C PHE A 117 -5.09 -9.75 -17.22
N PHE A 118 -4.17 -8.83 -17.52
CA PHE A 118 -4.48 -7.41 -17.64
C PHE A 118 -5.13 -7.08 -19.00
N GLU A 119 -4.60 -7.55 -20.10
CA GLU A 119 -5.10 -7.24 -21.45
C GLU A 119 -6.56 -7.68 -21.66
N THR A 120 -6.93 -8.86 -21.16
CA THR A 120 -8.33 -9.33 -21.26
C THR A 120 -9.29 -8.48 -20.43
N ARG A 121 -8.82 -7.86 -19.34
CA ARG A 121 -9.62 -6.96 -18.51
C ARG A 121 -9.72 -5.56 -19.10
N MET A 122 -8.62 -5.04 -19.61
CA MET A 122 -8.62 -3.79 -20.38
C MET A 122 -9.63 -3.86 -21.53
N ALA A 123 -9.57 -4.93 -22.32
CA ALA A 123 -10.49 -5.16 -23.43
C ALA A 123 -11.95 -5.28 -22.95
N ALA A 124 -12.22 -6.07 -21.91
CA ALA A 124 -13.58 -6.29 -21.40
C ALA A 124 -14.20 -5.02 -20.79
N GLN A 125 -13.37 -4.16 -20.20
CA GLN A 125 -13.79 -2.89 -19.60
C GLN A 125 -13.79 -1.72 -20.61
N HIS A 126 -13.28 -1.94 -21.83
CA HIS A 126 -13.07 -0.90 -22.84
C HIS A 126 -12.27 0.29 -22.26
N ARG A 127 -11.10 0.01 -21.64
CA ARG A 127 -10.25 0.99 -21.01
C ARG A 127 -8.80 0.82 -21.43
N ASP A 128 -8.20 1.90 -21.90
CA ASP A 128 -6.79 1.94 -22.28
C ASP A 128 -5.87 2.18 -21.09
N VAL A 129 -6.41 2.75 -20.01
CA VAL A 129 -5.71 2.95 -18.73
C VAL A 129 -6.28 1.98 -17.70
N PHE A 130 -5.40 1.20 -17.09
CA PHE A 130 -5.79 0.20 -16.09
C PHE A 130 -4.97 0.37 -14.82
N LEU A 131 -5.65 0.54 -13.69
CA LEU A 131 -5.02 0.72 -12.40
C LEU A 131 -5.04 -0.58 -11.60
N GLN A 132 -3.86 -1.00 -11.15
CA GLN A 132 -3.68 -2.08 -10.20
C GLN A 132 -3.17 -1.54 -8.87
N HIS A 133 -3.80 -1.94 -7.78
CA HIS A 133 -3.36 -1.67 -6.42
C HIS A 133 -2.54 -2.86 -5.92
N LEU A 134 -1.33 -2.60 -5.41
CA LEU A 134 -0.48 -3.62 -4.79
C LEU A 134 0.06 -3.12 -3.44
N THR A 135 0.33 -4.05 -2.53
CA THR A 135 0.98 -3.75 -1.25
C THR A 135 2.08 -4.77 -0.93
N GLY A 136 2.95 -4.44 0.01
CA GLY A 136 4.11 -5.24 0.35
C GLY A 136 5.28 -4.99 -0.60
N TRP A 137 5.88 -6.03 -1.17
CA TRP A 137 7.02 -5.91 -2.07
C TRP A 137 6.67 -5.16 -3.37
N PRO A 138 7.59 -4.34 -3.95
CA PRO A 138 7.34 -3.53 -5.14
C PRO A 138 6.94 -4.31 -6.40
N ARG A 139 7.64 -5.39 -6.70
CA ARG A 139 7.47 -6.20 -7.94
C ARG A 139 7.64 -5.37 -9.23
N ALA A 140 8.33 -4.24 -9.16
CA ALA A 140 8.40 -3.31 -10.29
C ALA A 140 9.14 -3.92 -11.50
N GLY A 141 10.28 -4.55 -11.29
CA GLY A 141 11.03 -5.24 -12.34
C GLY A 141 10.23 -6.37 -12.99
N PHE A 142 9.54 -7.17 -12.17
CA PHE A 142 8.66 -8.25 -12.62
C PHE A 142 7.52 -7.73 -13.51
N ILE A 143 6.83 -6.67 -13.08
CA ILE A 143 5.71 -6.09 -13.84
C ILE A 143 6.21 -5.46 -15.13
N ARG A 144 7.32 -4.72 -15.10
CA ARG A 144 7.89 -4.07 -16.29
C ARG A 144 8.37 -5.06 -17.33
N SER A 145 8.77 -6.25 -16.95
CA SER A 145 9.10 -7.32 -17.90
C SER A 145 7.93 -7.68 -18.83
N ALA A 146 6.70 -7.55 -18.34
CA ALA A 146 5.49 -7.77 -19.15
C ALA A 146 4.93 -6.47 -19.74
N PHE A 147 5.04 -5.36 -19.03
CA PHE A 147 4.49 -4.05 -19.38
C PHE A 147 5.55 -2.95 -19.20
N PRO A 148 6.47 -2.75 -20.15
CA PRO A 148 7.59 -1.82 -20.02
C PRO A 148 7.17 -0.36 -19.77
N GLU A 149 6.00 0.04 -20.28
CA GLU A 149 5.43 1.39 -20.16
C GLU A 149 4.61 1.60 -18.88
N THR A 150 4.72 0.69 -17.90
CA THR A 150 4.00 0.83 -16.62
C THR A 150 4.46 2.08 -15.90
N ARG A 151 3.49 2.88 -15.42
CA ARG A 151 3.75 3.99 -14.49
C ARG A 151 3.45 3.55 -13.06
N PHE A 152 4.33 3.93 -12.15
CA PHE A 152 4.28 3.54 -10.74
C PHE A 152 4.03 4.76 -9.86
N VAL A 153 3.05 4.67 -8.98
CA VAL A 153 2.78 5.67 -7.94
C VAL A 153 3.09 5.02 -6.59
N HIS A 154 4.23 5.36 -6.02
CA HIS A 154 4.68 4.89 -4.72
C HIS A 154 4.11 5.77 -3.60
N VAL A 155 3.31 5.16 -2.72
CA VAL A 155 2.73 5.84 -1.57
C VAL A 155 3.56 5.53 -0.33
N VAL A 156 4.23 6.54 0.18
CA VAL A 156 5.03 6.49 1.41
C VAL A 156 4.21 7.01 2.58
N ARG A 157 4.43 6.47 3.75
CA ARG A 157 3.84 6.92 5.02
C ARG A 157 4.83 6.73 6.15
N ASP A 158 4.71 7.55 7.20
CA ASP A 158 5.48 7.44 8.43
C ASP A 158 5.53 5.99 8.93
N GLY A 159 6.75 5.45 9.05
CA GLY A 159 6.98 4.06 9.45
C GLY A 159 6.40 3.73 10.82
N ARG A 160 6.35 4.69 11.75
CA ARG A 160 5.74 4.53 13.07
C ARG A 160 4.22 4.31 12.96
N ALA A 161 3.58 5.07 12.07
CA ALA A 161 2.15 4.93 11.80
C ALA A 161 1.83 3.62 11.06
N VAL A 162 2.71 3.18 10.18
CA VAL A 162 2.58 1.88 9.49
C VAL A 162 2.76 0.74 10.48
N ALA A 163 3.83 0.74 11.30
CA ALA A 163 4.10 -0.27 12.32
C ALA A 163 2.93 -0.41 13.30
N ASN A 164 2.47 0.72 13.88
CA ASN A 164 1.29 0.75 14.73
C ASN A 164 0.04 0.17 14.05
N SER A 165 -0.16 0.46 12.77
CA SER A 165 -1.30 -0.09 12.02
C SER A 165 -1.17 -1.57 11.74
N TRP A 166 0.03 -2.11 11.49
CA TRP A 166 0.25 -3.54 11.26
C TRP A 166 -0.09 -4.36 12.50
N LEU A 167 0.33 -3.93 13.68
CA LEU A 167 0.05 -4.58 14.96
C LEU A 167 -1.45 -4.80 15.22
N GLN A 168 -2.31 -3.99 14.59
CA GLN A 168 -3.76 -4.06 14.73
C GLN A 168 -4.43 -4.94 13.66
N MET A 169 -3.65 -5.54 12.75
CA MET A 169 -4.19 -6.31 11.61
C MET A 169 -4.15 -7.82 11.86
N GLY A 170 -5.27 -8.49 11.65
CA GLY A 170 -5.37 -9.94 11.82
C GLY A 170 -4.52 -10.76 10.84
N TRP A 171 -4.07 -10.15 9.74
CA TRP A 171 -3.17 -10.80 8.78
C TRP A 171 -1.69 -10.68 9.17
N TRP A 172 -1.32 -9.74 10.04
CA TRP A 172 0.07 -9.58 10.45
C TRP A 172 0.52 -10.70 11.35
N ARG A 173 1.47 -11.51 10.91
CA ARG A 173 1.95 -12.68 11.63
C ARG A 173 3.27 -12.48 12.37
N GLY A 174 3.78 -11.27 12.44
CA GLY A 174 5.00 -10.96 13.19
C GLY A 174 4.93 -11.30 14.69
N TYR A 175 3.73 -11.50 15.23
CA TYR A 175 3.57 -12.06 16.58
C TYR A 175 4.12 -13.50 16.73
N GLN A 176 4.31 -14.19 15.63
CA GLN A 176 4.91 -15.53 15.56
C GLN A 176 6.42 -15.49 15.24
N GLY A 177 6.98 -14.27 15.15
CA GLY A 177 8.37 -14.05 14.76
C GLY A 177 8.56 -13.75 13.27
N PRO A 178 9.80 -13.36 12.90
CA PRO A 178 10.11 -13.00 11.51
C PRO A 178 10.00 -14.17 10.54
N GLU A 179 10.05 -15.42 10.99
CA GLU A 179 9.88 -16.60 10.14
C GLU A 179 8.45 -16.72 9.59
N ALA A 180 7.46 -16.11 10.26
CA ALA A 180 6.04 -16.19 9.89
C ALA A 180 5.48 -14.94 9.22
N TRP A 181 6.23 -13.85 9.13
CA TRP A 181 5.73 -12.54 8.68
C TRP A 181 5.67 -12.32 7.17
N HIS A 182 6.05 -13.26 6.34
CA HIS A 182 6.04 -13.23 4.87
C HIS A 182 6.99 -12.23 4.20
N LEU A 183 7.93 -11.65 4.93
CA LEU A 183 8.91 -10.70 4.37
C LEU A 183 10.30 -11.32 4.22
N GLY A 184 10.42 -12.63 4.41
CA GLY A 184 11.70 -13.32 4.39
C GLY A 184 12.51 -13.13 5.67
N PRO A 185 13.77 -13.60 5.69
CA PRO A 185 14.63 -13.48 6.85
C PRO A 185 14.98 -12.00 7.13
N LEU A 186 15.12 -11.65 8.39
CA LEU A 186 15.66 -10.35 8.78
C LEU A 186 17.11 -10.22 8.30
N PRO A 187 17.50 -9.08 7.68
CA PRO A 187 18.91 -8.77 7.49
C PRO A 187 19.67 -8.79 8.81
N PRO A 188 20.97 -9.15 8.84
CA PRO A 188 21.73 -9.29 10.09
C PRO A 188 21.68 -8.07 11.01
N GLU A 189 21.78 -6.86 10.45
CA GLU A 189 21.67 -5.60 11.21
C GLU A 189 20.28 -5.41 11.82
N SER A 190 19.23 -5.76 11.10
CA SER A 190 17.85 -5.68 11.58
C SER A 190 17.57 -6.74 12.65
N ALA A 191 18.14 -7.94 12.51
CA ALA A 191 18.04 -8.99 13.51
C ALA A 191 18.72 -8.55 14.81
N ALA A 192 19.92 -7.96 14.74
CA ALA A 192 20.62 -7.41 15.91
C ALA A 192 19.82 -6.30 16.59
N ALA A 193 19.25 -5.37 15.85
CA ALA A 193 18.42 -4.30 16.38
C ALA A 193 17.15 -4.83 17.06
N TRP A 194 16.56 -5.90 16.52
CA TRP A 194 15.39 -6.54 17.13
C TRP A 194 15.74 -7.27 18.43
N GLU A 195 16.87 -7.99 18.47
CA GLU A 195 17.37 -8.62 19.70
C GLU A 195 17.68 -7.57 20.79
N GLU A 196 18.38 -6.48 20.42
CA GLU A 196 18.67 -5.37 21.34
C GLU A 196 17.39 -4.73 21.92
N ALA A 197 16.32 -4.66 21.14
CA ALA A 197 15.01 -4.19 21.59
C ALA A 197 14.19 -5.27 22.33
N GLY A 198 14.82 -6.33 22.84
CA GLY A 198 14.16 -7.40 23.58
C GLY A 198 13.11 -8.16 22.76
N ARG A 199 13.28 -8.23 21.45
CA ARG A 199 12.34 -8.86 20.49
C ARG A 199 10.98 -8.20 20.46
N SER A 200 10.94 -6.88 20.64
CA SER A 200 9.72 -6.07 20.60
C SER A 200 8.95 -6.27 19.29
N PHE A 201 7.63 -6.54 19.38
CA PHE A 201 6.76 -6.63 18.20
C PHE A 201 6.60 -5.29 17.49
N VAL A 202 6.65 -4.19 18.23
CA VAL A 202 6.60 -2.82 17.68
C VAL A 202 7.82 -2.58 16.80
N VAL A 203 9.01 -2.92 17.30
CA VAL A 203 10.26 -2.81 16.56
C VAL A 203 10.27 -3.74 15.36
N LEU A 204 9.81 -4.98 15.50
CA LEU A 204 9.71 -5.91 14.37
C LEU A 204 8.82 -5.38 13.24
N ALA A 205 7.67 -4.79 13.59
CA ALA A 205 6.79 -4.17 12.60
C ALA A 205 7.45 -2.97 11.89
N GLY A 206 8.22 -2.16 12.63
CA GLY A 206 9.01 -1.06 12.06
C GLY A 206 10.12 -1.56 11.13
N LEU A 207 10.84 -2.60 11.52
CA LEU A 207 11.87 -3.23 10.68
C LEU A 207 11.28 -3.81 9.40
N GLY A 208 10.07 -4.36 9.45
CA GLY A 208 9.34 -4.79 8.26
C GLY A 208 9.02 -3.62 7.31
N TRP A 209 8.60 -2.48 7.86
CA TRP A 209 8.43 -1.27 7.07
C TRP A 209 9.76 -0.82 6.43
N LYS A 210 10.84 -0.75 7.20
CA LYS A 210 12.18 -0.40 6.71
C LYS A 210 12.62 -1.31 5.57
N LEU A 211 12.50 -2.63 5.75
CA LEU A 211 12.85 -3.63 4.74
C LEU A 211 12.12 -3.40 3.40
N LEU A 212 10.82 -3.12 3.47
CA LEU A 212 10.02 -2.83 2.28
C LEU A 212 10.40 -1.49 1.65
N ILE A 213 10.61 -0.44 2.44
CA ILE A 213 11.05 0.88 1.93
C ILE A 213 12.38 0.75 1.19
N GLU A 214 13.34 0.03 1.72
CA GLU A 214 14.62 -0.22 1.06
C GLU A 214 14.46 -1.00 -0.26
N ALA A 215 13.48 -1.89 -0.33
CA ALA A 215 13.14 -2.56 -1.59
C ALA A 215 12.52 -1.59 -2.61
N PHE A 216 11.66 -0.65 -2.16
CA PHE A 216 11.13 0.41 -3.02
C PHE A 216 12.23 1.35 -3.54
N GLU A 217 13.23 1.69 -2.73
CA GLU A 217 14.37 2.48 -3.19
C GLU A 217 15.18 1.75 -4.26
N ARG A 218 15.43 0.46 -4.09
CA ARG A 218 16.10 -0.35 -5.12
C ARG A 218 15.29 -0.39 -6.41
N ALA A 219 13.99 -0.67 -6.30
CA ALA A 219 13.08 -0.70 -7.45
C ALA A 219 13.02 0.66 -8.18
N ARG A 220 12.99 1.76 -7.43
CA ARG A 220 13.01 3.13 -7.99
C ARG A 220 14.27 3.40 -8.81
N ALA A 221 15.42 2.91 -8.38
CA ALA A 221 16.68 3.10 -9.10
C ALA A 221 16.70 2.39 -10.47
N GLU A 222 15.90 1.34 -10.66
CA GLU A 222 15.81 0.54 -11.89
C GLU A 222 14.70 0.99 -12.85
N VAL A 223 13.76 1.84 -12.39
CA VAL A 223 12.64 2.33 -13.18
C VAL A 223 12.98 3.71 -13.76
N PRO A 224 12.66 4.00 -15.05
CA PRO A 224 12.80 5.34 -15.61
C PRO A 224 12.10 6.40 -14.76
N LYS A 225 12.74 7.56 -14.59
CA LYS A 225 12.26 8.63 -13.69
C LYS A 225 10.87 9.15 -14.07
N ASP A 226 10.54 9.17 -15.34
CA ASP A 226 9.24 9.59 -15.88
C ASP A 226 8.14 8.52 -15.70
N GLN A 227 8.52 7.32 -15.28
CA GLN A 227 7.60 6.22 -14.94
C GLN A 227 7.43 6.02 -13.43
N TRP A 228 8.09 6.81 -12.58
CA TRP A 228 8.01 6.69 -11.13
C TRP A 228 7.60 8.00 -10.48
N MET A 229 6.51 7.99 -9.76
CA MET A 229 6.05 9.08 -8.92
C MET A 229 5.99 8.62 -7.46
N GLU A 230 6.52 9.44 -6.55
CA GLU A 230 6.41 9.21 -5.11
C GLU A 230 5.51 10.25 -4.47
N VAL A 231 4.62 9.82 -3.59
CA VAL A 231 3.72 10.69 -2.83
C VAL A 231 3.70 10.30 -1.36
N ARG A 232 3.77 11.28 -0.48
CA ARG A 232 3.62 11.06 0.96
C ARG A 232 2.14 11.09 1.32
N TYR A 233 1.68 10.10 2.06
CA TYR A 233 0.29 10.02 2.50
C TYR A 233 -0.16 11.25 3.28
N GLU A 234 0.71 11.76 4.15
CA GLU A 234 0.48 12.94 4.98
C GLU A 234 0.19 14.18 4.12
N ASP A 235 0.94 14.37 3.04
CA ASP A 235 0.76 15.48 2.11
C ASP A 235 -0.55 15.32 1.31
N VAL A 236 -0.86 14.08 0.90
CA VAL A 236 -2.14 13.80 0.21
C VAL A 236 -3.33 14.12 1.10
N VAL A 237 -3.24 13.87 2.40
CA VAL A 237 -4.33 14.16 3.34
C VAL A 237 -4.40 15.66 3.68
N ALA A 238 -3.26 16.34 3.74
CA ALA A 238 -3.20 17.79 3.99
C ALA A 238 -3.73 18.61 2.81
N GLU A 239 -3.34 18.24 1.58
CA GLU A 239 -3.71 18.94 0.34
C GLU A 239 -4.25 17.95 -0.72
N PRO A 240 -5.42 17.31 -0.48
CA PRO A 240 -5.88 16.19 -1.32
C PRO A 240 -6.00 16.54 -2.79
N ARG A 241 -6.60 17.72 -3.10
CA ARG A 241 -6.82 18.16 -4.48
C ARG A 241 -5.51 18.31 -5.25
N ARG A 242 -4.51 18.91 -4.62
CA ARG A 242 -3.20 19.14 -5.25
C ARG A 242 -2.53 17.83 -5.60
N HIS A 243 -2.46 16.91 -4.64
CA HIS A 243 -1.75 15.65 -4.82
C HIS A 243 -2.50 14.65 -5.71
N ILE A 244 -3.83 14.55 -5.60
CA ILE A 244 -4.61 13.72 -6.53
C ILE A 244 -4.53 14.27 -7.95
N LYS A 245 -4.55 15.62 -8.12
CA LYS A 245 -4.36 16.21 -9.44
C LYS A 245 -3.00 15.86 -10.03
N SER A 246 -1.93 15.95 -9.25
CA SER A 246 -0.58 15.56 -9.68
C SER A 246 -0.51 14.09 -10.11
N ILE A 247 -1.21 13.19 -9.40
CA ILE A 247 -1.29 11.77 -9.77
C ILE A 247 -2.05 11.61 -11.11
N VAL A 248 -3.18 12.30 -11.28
CA VAL A 248 -3.98 12.23 -12.52
C VAL A 248 -3.18 12.78 -13.71
N ASP A 249 -2.46 13.89 -13.52
CA ASP A 249 -1.57 14.47 -14.55
C ASP A 249 -0.42 13.49 -14.88
N PHE A 250 0.19 12.87 -13.87
CA PHE A 250 1.23 11.85 -14.06
C PHE A 250 0.73 10.63 -14.83
N ILE A 251 -0.51 10.22 -14.62
CA ILE A 251 -1.15 9.14 -15.38
C ILE A 251 -1.42 9.57 -16.83
N GLY A 252 -1.48 10.87 -17.10
CA GLY A 252 -1.78 11.43 -18.41
C GLY A 252 -3.28 11.54 -18.70
N LEU A 253 -4.10 11.67 -17.65
CA LEU A 253 -5.54 11.83 -17.78
C LEU A 253 -5.99 13.28 -17.50
N PRO A 254 -7.06 13.77 -18.16
CA PRO A 254 -7.56 15.12 -17.94
C PRO A 254 -8.31 15.23 -16.60
N TRP A 255 -8.14 16.34 -15.89
CA TRP A 255 -8.98 16.70 -14.76
C TRP A 255 -10.30 17.31 -15.29
N SER A 256 -11.30 16.46 -15.54
CA SER A 256 -12.60 16.90 -16.09
C SER A 256 -13.56 17.35 -14.97
N ASP A 257 -14.60 18.11 -15.34
CA ASP A 257 -15.68 18.48 -14.40
C ASP A 257 -16.40 17.26 -13.83
N GLU A 258 -16.48 16.18 -14.60
CA GLU A 258 -17.03 14.92 -14.12
C GLU A 258 -16.16 14.33 -13.00
N PHE A 259 -14.84 14.27 -13.20
CA PHE A 259 -13.92 13.79 -12.20
C PHE A 259 -13.85 14.72 -10.97
N GLU A 260 -13.95 16.03 -11.17
CA GLU A 260 -14.04 16.99 -10.07
C GLU A 260 -15.20 16.67 -9.12
N ARG A 261 -16.39 16.35 -9.66
CA ARG A 261 -17.55 15.95 -8.84
C ARG A 261 -17.30 14.65 -8.07
N GLU A 262 -16.69 13.66 -8.69
CA GLU A 262 -16.33 12.40 -8.05
C GLU A 262 -15.29 12.59 -6.95
N PHE A 263 -14.31 13.44 -7.19
CA PHE A 263 -13.28 13.80 -6.20
C PHE A 263 -13.89 14.56 -5.01
N ALA A 264 -14.72 15.56 -5.26
CA ALA A 264 -15.35 16.38 -4.21
C ALA A 264 -16.26 15.56 -3.28
N ALA A 265 -16.82 14.46 -3.79
CA ALA A 265 -17.64 13.56 -3.00
C ALA A 265 -16.82 12.62 -2.09
N TYR A 266 -15.49 12.55 -2.26
CA TYR A 266 -14.64 11.62 -1.53
C TYR A 266 -14.00 12.28 -0.28
N PRO A 267 -14.31 11.80 0.94
CA PRO A 267 -13.76 12.36 2.15
C PRO A 267 -12.31 11.87 2.39
N PHE A 268 -11.40 12.80 2.65
CA PHE A 268 -10.06 12.50 3.16
C PHE A 268 -10.02 12.81 4.66
N ASP A 269 -9.52 11.87 5.47
CA ASP A 269 -9.44 12.01 6.93
C ASP A 269 -7.97 11.96 7.39
N GLY A 270 -7.49 13.06 7.97
CA GLY A 270 -6.15 13.19 8.58
C GLY A 270 -6.03 12.65 10.00
N GLY A 271 -7.13 12.27 10.65
CA GLY A 271 -7.15 11.91 12.07
C GLY A 271 -6.28 10.72 12.48
N ARG A 272 -5.72 9.99 11.52
CA ARG A 272 -4.84 8.83 11.77
C ARG A 272 -3.36 9.08 11.44
N VAL A 273 -3.00 10.25 10.97
CA VAL A 273 -1.62 10.55 10.57
C VAL A 273 -0.66 10.32 11.74
N GLN A 274 -0.99 10.82 12.92
CA GLN A 274 -0.18 10.68 14.12
C GLN A 274 -0.77 9.73 15.20
N GLY A 275 -1.64 8.81 14.81
CA GLY A 275 -2.30 7.88 15.74
C GLY A 275 -1.33 7.05 16.59
N PHE A 276 -0.13 6.76 16.06
CA PHE A 276 0.91 6.02 16.77
C PHE A 276 1.37 6.71 18.08
N ARG A 277 1.32 8.05 18.16
CA ARG A 277 1.71 8.80 19.38
C ARG A 277 0.76 8.56 20.56
N ARG A 278 -0.49 8.20 20.27
CA ARG A 278 -1.49 7.86 21.27
C ARG A 278 -1.53 6.37 21.58
N ASP A 279 -1.27 5.54 20.57
CA ASP A 279 -1.52 4.10 20.62
C ASP A 279 -0.27 3.31 21.08
N LEU A 280 0.94 3.87 20.93
CA LEU A 280 2.20 3.29 21.42
C LEU A 280 2.65 3.99 22.71
N ASP A 281 3.17 3.21 23.67
CA ASP A 281 3.80 3.78 24.83
C ASP A 281 5.14 4.47 24.49
N PRO A 282 5.61 5.43 25.32
CA PRO A 282 6.81 6.20 25.02
C PRO A 282 8.07 5.36 24.84
N ASP A 283 8.26 4.30 25.61
CA ASP A 283 9.47 3.46 25.55
C ASP A 283 9.48 2.65 24.25
N SER A 284 8.35 2.07 23.87
CA SER A 284 8.19 1.39 22.57
C SER A 284 8.44 2.34 21.40
N LEU A 285 8.01 3.60 21.50
CA LEU A 285 8.23 4.59 20.45
C LEU A 285 9.73 4.95 20.34
N VAL A 286 10.42 5.13 21.44
CA VAL A 286 11.89 5.40 21.46
C VAL A 286 12.65 4.22 20.83
N GLN A 287 12.32 2.98 21.23
CA GLN A 287 12.97 1.79 20.66
C GLN A 287 12.70 1.67 19.15
N LEU A 288 11.48 1.93 18.72
CA LEU A 288 11.10 1.95 17.30
C LEU A 288 11.88 2.99 16.53
N GLU A 289 11.94 4.23 17.04
CA GLU A 289 12.68 5.33 16.40
C GLU A 289 14.19 5.07 16.36
N LYS A 290 14.76 4.39 17.36
CA LYS A 290 16.15 3.93 17.33
C LYS A 290 16.39 2.95 16.19
N ALA A 291 15.49 2.02 15.98
CA ALA A 291 15.64 0.95 14.97
C ALA A 291 15.44 1.44 13.52
N ILE A 292 14.53 2.39 13.27
CA ILE A 292 14.17 2.83 11.91
C ILE A 292 14.43 4.32 11.64
N GLY A 293 15.02 5.05 12.59
CA GLY A 293 15.16 6.50 12.56
C GLY A 293 15.97 7.03 11.37
N SER A 294 17.01 6.32 10.93
CA SER A 294 17.77 6.68 9.74
C SER A 294 16.86 6.73 8.50
N THR A 295 16.05 5.71 8.31
CA THR A 295 15.10 5.62 7.19
C THR A 295 13.98 6.67 7.32
N LEU A 296 13.47 6.93 8.52
CA LEU A 296 12.49 8.00 8.76
C LEU A 296 13.02 9.37 8.29
N ARG A 297 14.28 9.70 8.62
CA ARG A 297 14.88 10.98 8.23
C ARG A 297 15.05 11.14 6.72
N ILE A 298 15.41 10.05 6.00
CA ILE A 298 15.52 10.06 4.52
C ILE A 298 14.19 10.51 3.91
N TYR A 299 13.06 10.10 4.50
CA TYR A 299 11.72 10.48 4.04
C TYR A 299 11.16 11.74 4.69
N GLY A 300 12.00 12.50 5.43
CA GLY A 300 11.62 13.79 6.03
C GLY A 300 10.66 13.67 7.21
N TYR A 301 10.72 12.56 7.95
CA TYR A 301 9.97 12.39 9.19
C TYR A 301 10.85 12.75 10.41
N ASP A 302 10.44 13.75 11.17
CA ASP A 302 11.12 14.16 12.41
C ASP A 302 10.95 13.08 13.48
N LEU A 303 12.03 12.82 14.22
CA LEU A 303 11.98 11.96 15.38
C LEU A 303 11.39 12.71 16.58
N SER A 304 10.86 11.96 17.54
CA SER A 304 10.47 12.52 18.83
C SER A 304 11.70 13.12 19.54
N PRO A 305 11.59 14.25 20.27
CA PRO A 305 12.67 14.71 21.09
C PRO A 305 13.06 13.64 22.11
N GLU A 306 14.36 13.45 22.31
CA GLU A 306 14.84 12.50 23.33
C GLU A 306 14.18 12.80 24.68
N PRO A 307 13.65 11.79 25.39
CA PRO A 307 13.13 11.99 26.72
C PRO A 307 14.24 12.55 27.58
N ALA A 308 13.97 13.66 28.32
CA ALA A 308 14.91 14.19 29.28
C ALA A 308 15.39 13.06 30.23
N PRO A 309 16.69 12.98 30.55
CA PRO A 309 17.19 11.93 31.42
C PRO A 309 16.38 11.95 32.73
N THR A 310 15.71 10.81 32.98
CA THR A 310 14.96 10.65 34.23
C THR A 310 15.95 10.79 35.37
N MET A 311 15.90 11.91 36.08
CA MET A 311 16.68 12.06 37.33
C MET A 311 16.28 10.88 38.21
N ALA A 312 17.27 10.03 38.51
CA ALA A 312 17.09 8.95 39.48
C ALA A 312 16.51 9.56 40.75
N ARG A 313 15.29 9.14 41.12
CA ARG A 313 14.75 9.47 42.43
C ARG A 313 15.71 8.88 43.45
N THR A 314 16.55 9.72 44.04
CA THR A 314 17.27 9.38 45.26
C THR A 314 16.20 9.00 46.29
N ALA A 315 16.23 7.76 46.75
CA ALA A 315 15.40 7.33 47.86
C ALA A 315 15.78 8.20 49.08
N PRO A 316 14.82 8.71 49.85
CA PRO A 316 15.12 9.33 51.12
C PRO A 316 15.63 8.24 52.06
N GLU A 317 16.74 8.56 52.77
CA GLU A 317 17.30 7.75 53.89
C GLU A 317 16.30 7.66 55.04
#